data_cff917c50b806104fba2d6f0024622b4
#
_entry.id   cff917c50b806104fba2d6f0024622b4
#
_cell.length_a   1.000
_cell.length_b   1.000
_cell.length_c   1.000
_cell.angle_alpha   90.00
_cell.angle_beta   90.00
_cell.angle_gamma   90.00
#
_symmetry.space_group_name_H-M   'P 1'
#
loop_
_entity.id
_entity.type
_entity.pdbx_description
1 polymer ?
#
loop_
_entity_poly.entity_id
_entity_poly.type
_entity_poly.pdbx_seq_one_letter_code
_entity_poly.pdbx_strand_id
1 'polypeptide(L)'
;FKEKVAIVMQGPIVTKDSFTYETLKIYRKRFPKISLILSTWNEYSKDELNKFKAINVEIIRNTKPDYSGISNINFQIESTKNGIFKAKELGFKYCLKTRTDQRIYRHDFILFFLSLLDIFKIENKNLRKRLIIASLNTYKYRLYGVSDMLMFGHIDDMFKYWNVSFDKRVLKDVEMGVSALEYSKACICEVYLCTEFLKKINYCISFT
;
A
#
# COMPACT_ATOMS: atom_id res chain seq x y z
N PHE A 1 19.15 -7.95 9.12
CA PHE A 1 18.79 -8.07 7.69
C PHE A 1 19.93 -7.54 6.84
N LYS A 2 20.37 -8.30 5.80
CA LYS A 2 21.28 -7.79 4.76
C LYS A 2 20.52 -6.84 3.80
N GLU A 3 19.23 -7.02 3.63
CA GLU A 3 18.41 -6.27 2.70
C GLU A 3 17.84 -4.98 3.32
N LYS A 4 17.87 -3.91 2.56
CA LYS A 4 17.32 -2.61 2.95
C LYS A 4 15.80 -2.60 2.76
N VAL A 5 15.06 -2.67 3.85
CA VAL A 5 13.58 -2.70 3.88
C VAL A 5 13.03 -1.44 4.54
N ALA A 6 11.99 -0.85 3.99
CA ALA A 6 11.17 0.18 4.62
C ALA A 6 9.75 -0.33 4.90
N ILE A 7 9.13 0.15 5.98
CA ILE A 7 7.70 -0.02 6.25
C ILE A 7 7.04 1.34 6.04
N VAL A 8 6.15 1.42 5.07
CA VAL A 8 5.31 2.59 4.78
C VAL A 8 3.93 2.34 5.36
N MET A 9 3.60 3.06 6.40
CA MET A 9 2.27 3.08 7.00
C MET A 9 1.52 4.30 6.50
N GLN A 10 0.43 4.10 5.78
CA GLN A 10 -0.31 5.16 5.12
C GLN A 10 -1.73 5.35 5.67
N GLY A 11 -2.24 6.59 5.61
CA GLY A 11 -3.61 6.94 5.95
C GLY A 11 -3.75 7.94 7.11
N PRO A 12 -4.97 8.21 7.57
CA PRO A 12 -5.22 9.05 8.73
C PRO A 12 -4.70 8.40 10.02
N ILE A 13 -4.21 9.21 10.96
CA ILE A 13 -3.73 8.71 12.25
C ILE A 13 -4.92 8.23 13.09
N VAL A 14 -4.91 6.97 13.52
CA VAL A 14 -5.88 6.43 14.45
C VAL A 14 -5.46 6.80 15.88
N THR A 15 -6.17 7.76 16.46
CA THR A 15 -5.87 8.31 17.79
C THR A 15 -6.48 7.49 18.93
N LYS A 16 -7.53 6.73 18.66
CA LYS A 16 -8.16 5.84 19.64
C LYS A 16 -7.09 4.87 20.16
N ASP A 17 -6.94 4.80 21.48
CA ASP A 17 -5.93 3.99 22.17
C ASP A 17 -4.50 4.22 21.65
N SER A 18 -4.25 5.40 21.04
CA SER A 18 -2.98 5.71 20.36
C SER A 18 -2.56 4.64 19.34
N PHE A 19 -3.49 3.96 18.69
CA PHE A 19 -3.27 2.73 17.92
C PHE A 19 -2.14 2.83 16.89
N THR A 20 -2.13 3.89 16.06
CA THR A 20 -1.08 4.11 15.06
C THR A 20 0.30 4.27 15.72
N TYR A 21 0.38 5.08 16.79
CA TYR A 21 1.62 5.32 17.51
C TYR A 21 2.16 4.04 18.16
N GLU A 22 1.31 3.34 18.90
CA GLU A 22 1.71 2.08 19.56
C GLU A 22 2.11 1.00 18.55
N THR A 23 1.46 0.97 17.38
CA THR A 23 1.85 0.06 16.30
C THR A 23 3.26 0.37 15.79
N LEU A 24 3.56 1.64 15.50
CA LEU A 24 4.89 2.05 15.03
C LEU A 24 5.97 1.85 16.11
N LYS A 25 5.63 2.09 17.38
CA LYS A 25 6.52 1.82 18.53
C LYS A 25 6.88 0.33 18.66
N ILE A 26 5.87 -0.56 18.48
CA ILE A 26 6.09 -2.01 18.42
C ILE A 26 7.01 -2.38 17.26
N TYR A 27 6.77 -1.81 16.07
CA TYR A 27 7.61 -2.08 14.89
C TYR A 27 9.04 -1.56 15.09
N ARG A 28 9.23 -0.38 15.70
CA ARG A 28 10.55 0.15 16.01
C ARG A 28 11.32 -0.76 16.99
N LYS A 29 10.64 -1.25 18.04
CA LYS A 29 11.23 -2.19 18.98
C LYS A 29 11.64 -3.51 18.32
N ARG A 30 10.78 -4.02 17.41
CA ARG A 30 11.01 -5.28 16.71
C ARG A 30 12.08 -5.20 15.63
N PHE A 31 12.12 -4.07 14.95
CA PHE A 31 12.96 -3.86 13.78
C PHE A 31 13.75 -2.55 13.90
N PRO A 32 14.74 -2.48 14.79
CA PRO A 32 15.45 -1.23 15.08
C PRO A 32 16.19 -0.64 13.87
N LYS A 33 16.56 -1.47 12.90
CA LYS A 33 17.29 -1.08 11.68
C LYS A 33 16.41 -0.83 10.45
N ILE A 34 15.10 -1.12 10.53
CA ILE A 34 14.17 -0.87 9.42
C ILE A 34 13.71 0.57 9.45
N SER A 35 13.60 1.22 8.29
CA SER A 35 12.98 2.53 8.20
C SER A 35 11.48 2.42 8.36
N LEU A 36 10.93 3.24 9.26
CA LEU A 36 9.49 3.42 9.43
C LEU A 36 9.10 4.76 8.84
N ILE A 37 8.16 4.76 7.92
CA ILE A 37 7.63 5.93 7.23
C ILE A 37 6.14 6.01 7.51
N LEU A 38 5.69 7.11 8.11
CA LEU A 38 4.28 7.44 8.27
C LEU A 38 3.89 8.44 7.19
N SER A 39 3.10 8.00 6.22
CA SER A 39 2.57 8.84 5.16
C SER A 39 1.13 9.21 5.49
N THR A 40 0.92 10.41 5.97
CA THR A 40 -0.36 10.91 6.49
C THR A 40 -0.73 12.27 5.88
N TRP A 41 -1.74 12.93 6.41
CA TRP A 41 -2.27 14.18 5.86
C TRP A 41 -1.63 15.42 6.50
N ASN A 42 -1.64 16.54 5.79
CA ASN A 42 -1.08 17.80 6.24
C ASN A 42 -1.94 18.54 7.29
N GLU A 43 -3.13 18.03 7.60
CA GLU A 43 -4.04 18.56 8.62
C GLU A 43 -3.54 18.36 10.06
N TYR A 44 -2.63 17.41 10.29
CA TYR A 44 -2.06 17.18 11.62
C TYR A 44 -1.03 18.26 11.98
N SER A 45 -1.10 18.76 13.20
CA SER A 45 -0.16 19.75 13.73
C SER A 45 1.25 19.16 13.91
N LYS A 46 2.26 20.04 14.01
CA LYS A 46 3.63 19.59 14.30
C LYS A 46 3.71 18.85 15.64
N ASP A 47 2.97 19.30 16.65
CA ASP A 47 3.00 18.72 18.00
C ASP A 47 2.42 17.31 18.03
N GLU A 48 1.30 17.08 17.33
CA GLU A 48 0.74 15.73 17.16
C GLU A 48 1.71 14.76 16.50
N LEU A 49 2.56 15.26 15.60
CA LEU A 49 3.53 14.46 14.85
C LEU A 49 4.88 14.28 15.58
N ASN A 50 5.23 15.12 16.55
CA ASN A 50 6.51 15.06 17.24
C ASN A 50 6.74 13.73 17.98
N LYS A 51 5.70 13.12 18.54
CA LYS A 51 5.81 11.81 19.18
C LYS A 51 6.30 10.71 18.22
N PHE A 52 5.96 10.77 16.96
CA PHE A 52 6.41 9.80 15.96
C PHE A 52 7.89 10.03 15.60
N LYS A 53 8.32 11.29 15.50
CA LYS A 53 9.73 11.64 15.29
C LYS A 53 10.60 11.15 16.43
N ALA A 54 10.12 11.25 17.67
CA ALA A 54 10.84 10.79 18.88
C ALA A 54 11.15 9.28 18.85
N ILE A 55 10.41 8.50 18.07
CA ILE A 55 10.69 7.07 17.84
C ILE A 55 11.31 6.80 16.46
N ASN A 56 11.96 7.79 15.85
CA ASN A 56 12.64 7.71 14.55
C ASN A 56 11.73 7.26 13.40
N VAL A 57 10.51 7.78 13.34
CA VAL A 57 9.60 7.61 12.20
C VAL A 57 9.75 8.81 11.27
N GLU A 58 10.03 8.54 10.01
CA GLU A 58 9.99 9.54 8.94
C GLU A 58 8.54 9.89 8.64
N ILE A 59 8.22 11.17 8.48
CA ILE A 59 6.83 11.63 8.30
C ILE A 59 6.68 12.32 6.96
N ILE A 60 5.77 11.83 6.15
CA ILE A 60 5.32 12.44 4.91
C ILE A 60 3.95 13.03 5.12
N ARG A 61 3.84 14.33 4.88
CA ARG A 61 2.58 15.08 4.99
C ARG A 61 2.03 15.30 3.59
N ASN A 62 0.88 14.71 3.29
CA ASN A 62 0.26 14.78 1.98
C ASN A 62 -0.89 15.79 1.97
N THR A 63 -1.08 16.46 0.84
CA THR A 63 -2.31 17.18 0.55
C THR A 63 -3.34 16.19 0.00
N LYS A 64 -4.55 16.21 0.52
CA LYS A 64 -5.64 15.38 -0.02
C LYS A 64 -5.95 15.80 -1.45
N PRO A 65 -6.11 14.85 -2.38
CA PRO A 65 -6.65 15.16 -3.71
C PRO A 65 -8.00 15.85 -3.63
N ASP A 66 -8.34 16.70 -4.62
CA ASP A 66 -9.60 17.44 -4.69
C ASP A 66 -10.82 16.52 -4.72
N TYR A 67 -10.66 15.31 -5.24
CA TYR A 67 -11.71 14.28 -5.23
C TYR A 67 -11.15 12.96 -4.70
N SER A 68 -11.97 12.31 -3.89
CA SER A 68 -11.59 11.08 -3.18
C SER A 68 -11.50 9.86 -4.10
N GLY A 69 -12.19 9.90 -5.28
CA GLY A 69 -12.47 8.71 -6.07
C GLY A 69 -13.44 7.75 -5.36
N ILE A 70 -13.81 6.67 -6.04
CA ILE A 70 -14.71 5.68 -5.46
C ILE A 70 -14.05 5.02 -4.25
N SER A 71 -14.75 4.96 -3.13
CA SER A 71 -14.28 4.40 -1.87
C SER A 71 -12.95 5.00 -1.37
N ASN A 72 -12.72 6.28 -1.62
CA ASN A 72 -11.53 7.03 -1.20
C ASN A 72 -10.21 6.51 -1.82
N ILE A 73 -10.26 5.87 -2.98
CA ILE A 73 -9.10 5.25 -3.61
C ILE A 73 -7.98 6.25 -3.92
N ASN A 74 -8.33 7.50 -4.29
CA ASN A 74 -7.35 8.53 -4.61
C ASN A 74 -6.55 8.96 -3.38
N PHE A 75 -7.17 8.99 -2.20
CA PHE A 75 -6.46 9.25 -0.96
C PHE A 75 -5.46 8.14 -0.66
N GLN A 76 -5.83 6.89 -0.93
CA GLN A 76 -4.92 5.76 -0.76
C GLN A 76 -3.76 5.80 -1.76
N ILE A 77 -4.04 6.10 -3.03
CA ILE A 77 -3.03 6.26 -4.07
C ILE A 77 -2.03 7.33 -3.66
N GLU A 78 -2.50 8.53 -3.30
CA GLU A 78 -1.63 9.66 -2.99
C GLU A 78 -0.71 9.38 -1.80
N SER A 79 -1.30 8.98 -0.68
CA SER A 79 -0.51 8.74 0.53
C SER A 79 0.44 7.55 0.39
N THR A 80 0.04 6.48 -0.31
CA THR A 80 0.89 5.32 -0.53
C THR A 80 2.03 5.63 -1.49
N LYS A 81 1.72 6.24 -2.63
CA LYS A 81 2.70 6.64 -3.65
C LYS A 81 3.82 7.49 -3.06
N ASN A 82 3.47 8.53 -2.31
CA ASN A 82 4.44 9.45 -1.72
C ASN A 82 5.30 8.78 -0.63
N GLY A 83 4.69 7.92 0.19
CA GLY A 83 5.44 7.14 1.18
C GLY A 83 6.44 6.16 0.54
N ILE A 84 6.04 5.48 -0.54
CA ILE A 84 6.93 4.57 -1.30
C ILE A 84 8.01 5.37 -2.02
N PHE A 85 7.67 6.51 -2.60
CA PHE A 85 8.64 7.40 -3.26
C PHE A 85 9.72 7.84 -2.28
N LYS A 86 9.34 8.24 -1.05
CA LYS A 86 10.28 8.57 0.01
C LYS A 86 11.19 7.40 0.38
N ALA A 87 10.65 6.21 0.50
CA ALA A 87 11.45 5.01 0.75
C ALA A 87 12.46 4.75 -0.37
N LYS A 88 12.08 5.01 -1.63
CA LYS A 88 12.96 4.90 -2.80
C LYS A 88 14.06 5.96 -2.78
N GLU A 89 13.75 7.22 -2.48
CA GLU A 89 14.75 8.29 -2.32
C GLU A 89 15.80 7.96 -1.25
N LEU A 90 15.37 7.32 -0.15
CA LEU A 90 16.24 6.88 0.92
C LEU A 90 17.06 5.63 0.58
N GLY A 91 16.92 5.10 -0.64
CA GLY A 91 17.70 3.96 -1.15
C GLY A 91 17.31 2.60 -0.59
N PHE A 92 16.04 2.43 -0.18
CA PHE A 92 15.52 1.13 0.23
C PHE A 92 15.23 0.26 -1.00
N LYS A 93 15.46 -1.04 -0.87
CA LYS A 93 15.27 -2.03 -1.95
C LYS A 93 13.90 -2.67 -1.93
N TYR A 94 13.34 -2.86 -0.74
CA TYR A 94 12.03 -3.44 -0.52
C TYR A 94 11.15 -2.53 0.33
N CYS A 95 9.86 -2.61 0.09
CA CYS A 95 8.87 -1.85 0.84
C CYS A 95 7.70 -2.73 1.27
N LEU A 96 7.31 -2.60 2.54
CA LEU A 96 6.03 -3.05 3.04
C LEU A 96 5.09 -1.85 3.12
N LYS A 97 3.99 -1.89 2.38
CA LYS A 97 2.86 -0.96 2.56
C LYS A 97 1.85 -1.57 3.52
N THR A 98 1.45 -0.80 4.50
CA THR A 98 0.34 -1.13 5.42
C THR A 98 -0.48 0.12 5.71
N ARG A 99 -1.56 -0.01 6.48
CA ARG A 99 -2.45 1.10 6.85
C ARG A 99 -2.25 1.48 8.31
N THR A 100 -2.58 2.72 8.65
CA THR A 100 -2.51 3.26 10.01
C THR A 100 -3.46 2.60 11.01
N ASP A 101 -4.51 1.93 10.51
CA ASP A 101 -5.51 1.17 11.26
C ASP A 101 -5.22 -0.34 11.30
N GLN A 102 -4.01 -0.77 10.91
CA GLN A 102 -3.62 -2.17 10.85
C GLN A 102 -2.36 -2.44 11.66
N ARG A 103 -2.27 -3.67 12.21
CA ARG A 103 -1.10 -4.16 12.94
C ARG A 103 -0.81 -5.60 12.57
N ILE A 104 0.44 -5.87 12.23
CA ILE A 104 0.92 -7.23 11.99
C ILE A 104 1.51 -7.77 13.29
N TYR A 105 0.95 -8.87 13.78
CA TYR A 105 1.37 -9.48 15.03
C TYR A 105 2.51 -10.48 14.88
N ARG A 106 2.64 -11.12 13.73
CA ARG A 106 3.72 -12.07 13.45
C ARG A 106 5.09 -11.39 13.60
N HIS A 107 5.99 -12.01 14.37
CA HIS A 107 7.27 -11.39 14.72
C HIS A 107 8.27 -11.30 13.55
N ASP A 108 8.27 -12.29 12.69
CA ASP A 108 9.22 -12.50 11.59
C ASP A 108 8.64 -12.16 10.22
N PHE A 109 7.57 -11.35 10.17
CA PHE A 109 6.83 -11.12 8.92
C PHE A 109 7.69 -10.57 7.78
N ILE A 110 8.71 -9.76 8.06
CA ILE A 110 9.63 -9.24 7.03
C ILE A 110 10.49 -10.38 6.46
N LEU A 111 11.04 -11.26 7.30
CA LEU A 111 11.80 -12.42 6.84
C LEU A 111 10.92 -13.37 6.03
N PHE A 112 9.71 -13.61 6.49
CA PHE A 112 8.73 -14.42 5.79
C PHE A 112 8.43 -13.86 4.40
N PHE A 113 8.18 -12.55 4.26
CA PHE A 113 7.93 -11.94 2.97
C PHE A 113 9.16 -11.99 2.04
N LEU A 114 10.36 -11.75 2.56
CA LEU A 114 11.59 -11.89 1.77
C LEU A 114 11.77 -13.32 1.27
N SER A 115 11.54 -14.33 2.11
CA SER A 115 11.63 -15.74 1.71
C SER A 115 10.62 -16.11 0.63
N LEU A 116 9.39 -15.58 0.70
CA LEU A 116 8.39 -15.78 -0.35
C LEU A 116 8.85 -15.20 -1.70
N LEU A 117 9.48 -14.01 -1.70
CA LEU A 117 10.02 -13.42 -2.94
C LEU A 117 11.18 -14.23 -3.53
N ASP A 118 11.90 -14.95 -2.71
CA ASP A 118 13.00 -15.81 -3.18
C ASP A 118 12.50 -17.18 -3.64
N ILE A 119 11.48 -17.72 -3.03
CA ILE A 119 10.86 -18.99 -3.45
C ILE A 119 10.05 -18.81 -4.74
N PHE A 120 9.19 -17.82 -4.79
CA PHE A 120 8.29 -17.59 -5.92
C PHE A 120 8.91 -16.61 -6.92
N LYS A 121 9.70 -17.13 -7.84
CA LYS A 121 10.35 -16.34 -8.90
C LYS A 121 9.30 -15.74 -9.85
N ILE A 122 9.70 -14.68 -10.54
CA ILE A 122 8.88 -14.02 -11.55
C ILE A 122 9.49 -14.26 -12.95
N GLU A 123 8.63 -14.47 -13.93
CA GLU A 123 9.02 -14.62 -15.33
C GLU A 123 8.81 -13.33 -16.14
N ASN A 124 7.93 -12.45 -15.67
CA ASN A 124 7.61 -11.20 -16.36
C ASN A 124 8.79 -10.21 -16.27
N LYS A 125 9.37 -9.90 -17.44
CA LYS A 125 10.55 -9.01 -17.56
C LYS A 125 10.28 -7.55 -17.17
N ASN A 126 9.01 -7.13 -17.08
CA ASN A 126 8.63 -5.77 -16.69
C ASN A 126 8.64 -5.56 -15.17
N LEU A 127 8.89 -6.60 -14.39
CA LEU A 127 8.94 -6.56 -12.93
C LEU A 127 10.27 -7.12 -12.41
N ARG A 128 10.71 -6.62 -11.27
CA ARG A 128 11.90 -7.12 -10.55
C ARG A 128 11.59 -8.38 -9.75
N LYS A 129 10.45 -8.38 -9.07
CA LYS A 129 9.97 -9.46 -8.20
C LYS A 129 8.43 -9.54 -8.25
N ARG A 130 7.85 -10.61 -7.73
CA ARG A 130 6.42 -10.67 -7.45
C ARG A 130 6.04 -9.65 -6.38
N LEU A 131 4.77 -9.25 -6.36
CA LEU A 131 4.18 -8.52 -5.24
C LEU A 131 3.47 -9.52 -4.32
N ILE A 132 3.72 -9.41 -3.03
CA ILE A 132 3.05 -10.18 -1.99
C ILE A 132 1.90 -9.35 -1.48
N ILE A 133 0.72 -9.93 -1.41
CA ILE A 133 -0.54 -9.27 -1.05
C ILE A 133 -1.22 -10.09 0.01
N ALA A 134 -1.93 -9.44 0.95
CA ALA A 134 -2.77 -10.15 1.90
C ALA A 134 -3.95 -10.85 1.21
N SER A 135 -4.30 -12.05 1.66
CA SER A 135 -5.50 -12.75 1.19
C SER A 135 -6.80 -12.11 1.68
N LEU A 136 -6.75 -11.33 2.75
CA LEU A 136 -7.91 -10.59 3.26
C LEU A 136 -8.45 -9.64 2.17
N ASN A 137 -9.75 -9.69 1.88
CA ASN A 137 -10.43 -9.00 0.78
C ASN A 137 -9.97 -9.39 -0.64
N THR A 138 -9.24 -10.50 -0.78
CA THR A 138 -8.95 -11.10 -2.09
C THR A 138 -9.92 -12.27 -2.32
N TYR A 139 -10.89 -12.08 -3.21
CA TYR A 139 -11.93 -13.07 -3.44
C TYR A 139 -11.68 -13.84 -4.74
N LYS A 140 -11.84 -15.19 -4.67
CA LYS A 140 -11.51 -16.11 -5.77
C LYS A 140 -12.18 -15.75 -7.11
N TYR A 141 -13.41 -15.29 -7.08
CA TYR A 141 -14.21 -15.02 -8.29
C TYR A 141 -14.29 -13.55 -8.66
N ARG A 142 -13.60 -12.66 -7.95
CA ARG A 142 -13.49 -11.26 -8.29
C ARG A 142 -12.20 -11.03 -9.09
N LEU A 143 -12.35 -10.96 -10.42
CA LEU A 143 -11.21 -10.77 -11.31
C LEU A 143 -10.47 -9.47 -10.96
N TYR A 144 -9.15 -9.53 -10.90
CA TYR A 144 -8.26 -8.42 -10.60
C TYR A 144 -8.48 -7.73 -9.24
N GLY A 145 -9.38 -8.26 -8.42
CA GLY A 145 -9.69 -7.73 -7.09
C GLY A 145 -8.72 -8.21 -6.02
N VAL A 146 -7.45 -7.78 -6.07
CA VAL A 146 -6.44 -8.11 -5.08
C VAL A 146 -6.42 -7.09 -3.96
N SER A 147 -6.28 -7.55 -2.73
CA SER A 147 -6.32 -6.68 -1.54
C SER A 147 -5.28 -5.57 -1.59
N ASP A 148 -5.70 -4.37 -1.29
CA ASP A 148 -4.87 -3.18 -1.16
C ASP A 148 -4.39 -2.93 0.28
N MET A 149 -4.86 -3.72 1.24
CA MET A 149 -4.63 -3.49 2.66
C MET A 149 -3.18 -3.64 3.07
N LEU A 150 -2.51 -4.69 2.59
CA LEU A 150 -1.11 -4.97 2.83
C LEU A 150 -0.45 -5.42 1.53
N MET A 151 0.71 -4.82 1.23
CA MET A 151 1.49 -5.21 0.06
C MET A 151 2.98 -5.13 0.37
N PHE A 152 3.75 -6.14 -0.08
CA PHE A 152 5.20 -6.17 0.06
C PHE A 152 5.85 -6.53 -1.27
N GLY A 153 6.95 -5.84 -1.63
CA GLY A 153 7.68 -6.12 -2.85
C GLY A 153 8.92 -5.28 -3.04
N HIS A 154 9.56 -5.48 -4.19
CA HIS A 154 10.67 -4.62 -4.62
C HIS A 154 10.16 -3.18 -4.80
N ILE A 155 10.95 -2.21 -4.38
CA ILE A 155 10.51 -0.79 -4.33
C ILE A 155 10.04 -0.26 -5.69
N ASP A 156 10.71 -0.64 -6.78
CA ASP A 156 10.32 -0.19 -8.13
C ASP A 156 8.97 -0.77 -8.56
N ASP A 157 8.70 -2.03 -8.22
CA ASP A 157 7.43 -2.70 -8.56
C ASP A 157 6.29 -2.16 -7.69
N MET A 158 6.57 -1.92 -6.40
CA MET A 158 5.65 -1.24 -5.48
C MET A 158 5.29 0.16 -5.96
N PHE A 159 6.31 0.95 -6.37
CA PHE A 159 6.07 2.28 -6.92
C PHE A 159 5.28 2.22 -8.24
N LYS A 160 5.58 1.26 -9.11
CA LYS A 160 4.84 1.07 -10.37
C LYS A 160 3.35 0.75 -10.09
N TYR A 161 3.07 -0.08 -9.08
CA TYR A 161 1.71 -0.42 -8.69
C TYR A 161 0.92 0.79 -8.17
N TRP A 162 1.53 1.59 -7.29
CA TRP A 162 0.84 2.69 -6.61
C TRP A 162 0.91 4.04 -7.34
N ASN A 163 1.78 4.21 -8.32
CA ASN A 163 1.88 5.41 -9.14
C ASN A 163 0.90 5.38 -10.32
N VAL A 164 -0.37 5.13 -10.06
CA VAL A 164 -1.44 5.13 -11.06
C VAL A 164 -2.17 6.46 -11.08
N SER A 165 -2.95 6.70 -12.13
CA SER A 165 -3.80 7.89 -12.24
C SER A 165 -4.90 7.88 -11.18
N PHE A 166 -5.40 9.05 -10.81
CA PHE A 166 -6.57 9.14 -9.93
C PHE A 166 -7.84 8.70 -10.65
N ASP A 167 -8.69 7.99 -9.93
CA ASP A 167 -10.03 7.64 -10.40
C ASP A 167 -10.92 8.89 -10.32
N LYS A 168 -11.35 9.38 -11.49
CA LYS A 168 -12.19 10.58 -11.61
C LYS A 168 -13.69 10.27 -11.53
N ARG A 169 -14.06 8.99 -11.49
CA ARG A 169 -15.44 8.55 -11.43
C ARG A 169 -16.02 8.79 -10.03
N VAL A 170 -17.32 9.00 -9.97
CA VAL A 170 -18.08 9.00 -8.71
C VAL A 170 -19.00 7.77 -8.69
N LEU A 171 -19.38 7.33 -7.48
CA LEU A 171 -20.11 6.06 -7.32
C LEU A 171 -21.41 6.01 -8.13
N LYS A 172 -22.11 7.14 -8.25
CA LYS A 172 -23.36 7.25 -9.04
C LYS A 172 -23.17 6.96 -10.55
N ASP A 173 -21.95 7.06 -11.06
CA ASP A 173 -21.64 6.86 -12.48
C ASP A 173 -21.23 5.39 -12.76
N VAL A 174 -21.28 4.53 -11.74
CA VAL A 174 -20.84 3.14 -11.84
C VAL A 174 -21.99 2.20 -11.52
N GLU A 175 -22.41 1.43 -12.52
CA GLU A 175 -23.35 0.34 -12.31
C GLU A 175 -22.67 -0.79 -11.55
N MET A 176 -23.13 -1.00 -10.31
CA MET A 176 -22.69 -2.12 -9.49
C MET A 176 -23.62 -3.29 -9.71
N GLY A 177 -23.18 -4.27 -10.48
CA GLY A 177 -23.91 -5.52 -10.60
C GLY A 177 -23.82 -6.38 -9.35
N VAL A 178 -24.70 -7.40 -9.28
CA VAL A 178 -24.77 -8.31 -8.12
C VAL A 178 -23.79 -9.47 -8.18
N SER A 179 -23.24 -9.77 -9.35
CA SER A 179 -22.26 -10.84 -9.52
C SER A 179 -20.81 -10.37 -9.30
N ALA A 180 -19.92 -11.30 -8.93
CA ALA A 180 -18.49 -11.00 -8.79
C ALA A 180 -17.85 -10.49 -10.10
N LEU A 181 -18.34 -10.97 -11.25
CA LEU A 181 -17.88 -10.55 -12.57
C LEU A 181 -18.30 -9.10 -12.86
N GLU A 182 -19.56 -8.76 -12.61
CA GLU A 182 -20.08 -7.39 -12.81
C GLU A 182 -19.36 -6.40 -11.89
N TYR A 183 -19.14 -6.77 -10.63
CA TYR A 183 -18.32 -5.98 -9.71
C TYR A 183 -16.90 -5.74 -10.26
N SER A 184 -16.29 -6.77 -10.86
CA SER A 184 -14.98 -6.65 -11.48
C SER A 184 -15.00 -5.73 -12.70
N LYS A 185 -16.02 -5.82 -13.55
CA LYS A 185 -16.21 -4.93 -14.71
C LYS A 185 -16.41 -3.47 -14.31
N ALA A 186 -17.03 -3.23 -13.17
CA ALA A 186 -17.18 -1.90 -12.58
C ALA A 186 -15.84 -1.25 -12.18
N CYS A 187 -14.76 -2.03 -12.10
CA CYS A 187 -13.40 -1.57 -11.77
C CYS A 187 -13.35 -0.68 -10.51
N ILE A 188 -13.89 -1.15 -9.40
CA ILE A 188 -13.95 -0.39 -8.15
C ILE A 188 -12.75 -0.72 -7.26
N CYS A 189 -12.23 0.30 -6.57
CA CYS A 189 -11.17 0.16 -5.55
C CYS A 189 -9.99 -0.70 -6.02
N GLU A 190 -9.87 -1.90 -5.45
CA GLU A 190 -8.76 -2.80 -5.68
C GLU A 190 -8.67 -3.26 -7.14
N VAL A 191 -9.81 -3.45 -7.80
CA VAL A 191 -9.85 -3.80 -9.24
C VAL A 191 -9.29 -2.67 -10.09
N TYR A 192 -9.62 -1.41 -9.76
CA TYR A 192 -9.05 -0.23 -10.43
C TYR A 192 -7.53 -0.21 -10.31
N LEU A 193 -7.01 -0.32 -9.09
CA LEU A 193 -5.56 -0.33 -8.85
C LEU A 193 -4.85 -1.45 -9.62
N CYS A 194 -5.38 -2.66 -9.52
CA CYS A 194 -4.77 -3.82 -10.14
C CYS A 194 -4.80 -3.71 -11.68
N THR A 195 -5.91 -3.30 -12.27
CA THR A 195 -6.01 -3.17 -13.74
C THR A 195 -5.13 -2.05 -14.27
N GLU A 196 -5.04 -0.90 -13.59
CA GLU A 196 -4.14 0.18 -13.99
C GLU A 196 -2.66 -0.25 -13.90
N PHE A 197 -2.29 -1.02 -12.87
CA PHE A 197 -0.97 -1.61 -12.79
C PHE A 197 -0.69 -2.61 -13.91
N LEU A 198 -1.63 -3.53 -14.19
CA LEU A 198 -1.49 -4.55 -15.22
C LEU A 198 -1.30 -3.92 -16.61
N LYS A 199 -2.02 -2.83 -16.93
CA LYS A 199 -1.81 -2.05 -18.16
C LYS A 199 -0.36 -1.55 -18.26
N LYS A 200 0.23 -1.07 -17.17
CA LYS A 200 1.63 -0.56 -17.14
C LYS A 200 2.68 -1.64 -17.38
N ILE A 201 2.36 -2.88 -17.10
CA ILE A 201 3.26 -4.01 -17.38
C ILE A 201 2.90 -4.75 -18.68
N ASN A 202 2.07 -4.12 -19.53
CA ASN A 202 1.61 -4.64 -20.83
C ASN A 202 0.86 -5.97 -20.71
N TYR A 203 0.08 -6.14 -19.65
CA TYR A 203 -0.80 -7.29 -19.49
C TYR A 203 -2.15 -7.02 -20.16
N CYS A 204 -2.63 -7.96 -20.97
CA CYS A 204 -3.95 -7.88 -21.57
C CYS A 204 -5.02 -8.16 -20.51
N ILE A 205 -5.94 -7.22 -20.31
CA ILE A 205 -7.04 -7.36 -19.35
C ILE A 205 -8.26 -7.91 -20.08
N SER A 206 -8.82 -9.00 -19.56
CA SER A 206 -10.08 -9.58 -20.03
C SER A 206 -11.01 -9.84 -18.87
N PHE A 207 -12.29 -9.57 -19.03
CA PHE A 207 -13.37 -9.86 -18.09
C PHE A 207 -14.30 -10.94 -18.63
N THR A 208 -13.74 -11.92 -19.34
CA THR A 208 -14.46 -13.08 -19.88
C THR A 208 -14.30 -14.27 -18.97
#